data_9fba82c4c8cde9452085e41870906054
#
_entry.id   9fba82c4c8cde9452085e41870906054
#
_cell.length_a   1.000
_cell.length_b   1.000
_cell.length_c   1.000
_cell.angle_alpha   90.00
_cell.angle_beta   90.00
_cell.angle_gamma   90.00
#
_symmetry.space_group_name_H-M   'P 1'
#
loop_
_entity.id
_entity.type
_entity.pdbx_description
1 polymer ?
#
loop_
_entity_poly.entity_id
_entity_poly.type
_entity_poly.pdbx_seq_one_letter_code
_entity_poly.pdbx_strand_id
1 'polypeptide(L)'
;MPDSPRIGIDWGKARIGVAASGRHTSFCHPVTTVAAGRDELDALCAIVEEYEPEVVYVGYPLDLRGEVGPSAQFVIDKASALAERIAPVQVRLVDERMSTASASRSLGSVGRNAKAQRGIIDQAAAVEILRSAVDVEERQGSPAGELPNGSEDE
;
A
#
# COMPACT_ATOMS: atom_id res chain seq x y z
N MET A 1 10.19 3.30 -18.05
CA MET A 1 9.40 4.01 -17.01
C MET A 1 7.92 3.91 -17.34
N PRO A 2 7.13 3.38 -16.47
CA PRO A 2 5.70 3.28 -16.73
C PRO A 2 5.06 4.66 -16.81
N ASP A 3 4.09 4.78 -17.68
CA ASP A 3 3.43 6.06 -17.90
C ASP A 3 2.30 6.33 -16.93
N SER A 4 1.75 5.29 -16.32
CA SER A 4 0.59 5.46 -15.44
C SER A 4 1.00 5.56 -13.98
N PRO A 5 0.17 6.20 -13.15
CA PRO A 5 0.45 6.29 -11.71
C PRO A 5 0.44 4.93 -11.04
N ARG A 6 1.00 4.89 -9.85
CA ARG A 6 0.89 3.74 -8.95
C ARG A 6 0.30 4.20 -7.65
N ILE A 7 -0.37 3.30 -6.96
CA ILE A 7 -0.93 3.57 -5.65
C ILE A 7 -0.25 2.68 -4.63
N GLY A 8 0.03 3.23 -3.46
CA GLY A 8 0.56 2.48 -2.33
C GLY A 8 -0.41 2.56 -1.18
N ILE A 9 -0.59 1.45 -0.49
CA ILE A 9 -1.55 1.34 0.61
C ILE A 9 -0.87 0.75 1.84
N ASP A 10 -1.06 1.41 2.98
CA ASP A 10 -0.73 0.89 4.29
C ASP A 10 -2.05 0.54 4.97
N TRP A 11 -2.40 -0.73 4.97
CA TRP A 11 -3.71 -1.19 5.42
C TRP A 11 -3.68 -1.50 6.91
N GLY A 12 -4.18 -0.56 7.70
CA GLY A 12 -4.30 -0.75 9.14
C GLY A 12 -5.69 -1.20 9.53
N LYS A 13 -5.83 -1.62 10.78
CA LYS A 13 -7.12 -2.08 11.29
C LYS A 13 -8.08 -0.93 11.56
N ALA A 14 -7.54 0.24 11.88
CA ALA A 14 -8.35 1.43 12.18
C ALA A 14 -8.37 2.41 11.02
N ARG A 15 -7.28 2.51 10.29
CA ARG A 15 -7.11 3.50 9.23
C ARG A 15 -6.26 2.91 8.11
N ILE A 16 -6.50 3.39 6.92
CA ILE A 16 -5.80 2.93 5.72
C ILE A 16 -5.13 4.14 5.09
N GLY A 17 -3.80 4.14 5.07
CA GLY A 17 -3.04 5.21 4.44
C GLY A 17 -2.90 4.96 2.95
N VAL A 18 -3.04 6.02 2.15
CA VAL A 18 -2.96 5.91 0.70
C VAL A 18 -1.98 6.94 0.16
N ALA A 19 -1.12 6.50 -0.74
CA ALA A 19 -0.17 7.33 -1.44
C ALA A 19 -0.25 7.03 -2.94
N ALA A 20 0.28 7.94 -3.75
CA ALA A 20 0.31 7.74 -5.20
C ALA A 20 1.59 8.30 -5.78
N SER A 21 2.01 7.74 -6.89
CA SER A 21 3.06 8.33 -7.69
C SER A 21 2.41 9.10 -8.85
N GLY A 22 3.09 10.13 -9.34
CA GLY A 22 2.59 10.88 -10.46
C GLY A 22 2.80 10.16 -11.78
N ARG A 23 2.11 10.64 -12.80
CA ARG A 23 2.27 10.14 -14.16
C ARG A 23 3.64 10.58 -14.67
N HIS A 24 4.36 9.68 -15.30
CA HIS A 24 5.68 9.93 -15.88
C HIS A 24 6.75 10.30 -14.84
N THR A 25 6.52 9.93 -13.58
CA THR A 25 7.49 10.24 -12.53
C THR A 25 7.39 9.17 -11.43
N SER A 26 8.52 8.94 -10.77
CA SER A 26 8.54 8.04 -9.60
C SER A 26 8.35 8.80 -8.29
N PHE A 27 8.05 10.09 -8.34
CA PHE A 27 7.80 10.87 -7.14
C PHE A 27 6.53 10.38 -6.47
N CYS A 28 6.63 10.01 -5.19
CA CYS A 28 5.51 9.49 -4.41
C CYS A 28 5.03 10.55 -3.43
N HIS A 29 3.72 10.70 -3.31
CA HIS A 29 3.14 11.70 -2.44
C HIS A 29 1.91 11.13 -1.72
N PRO A 30 1.57 11.70 -0.55
CA PRO A 30 0.39 11.21 0.18
C PRO A 30 -0.90 11.64 -0.52
N VAL A 31 -1.92 10.79 -0.41
CA VAL A 31 -3.23 11.09 -0.99
C VAL A 31 -4.26 11.33 0.09
N THR A 32 -4.50 10.35 0.95
CA THR A 32 -5.52 10.45 1.98
C THR A 32 -5.37 9.34 2.99
N THR A 33 -6.17 9.42 4.03
CA THR A 33 -6.34 8.34 5.00
C THR A 33 -7.81 7.95 4.98
N VAL A 34 -8.08 6.67 4.75
CA VAL A 34 -9.43 6.13 4.69
C VAL A 34 -9.75 5.48 6.04
N ALA A 35 -10.90 5.81 6.61
CA ALA A 35 -11.33 5.14 7.84
C ALA A 35 -11.68 3.69 7.54
N ALA A 36 -11.18 2.77 8.35
CA ALA A 36 -11.51 1.36 8.19
C ALA A 36 -12.98 1.14 8.56
N GLY A 37 -13.63 0.20 7.89
CA GLY A 37 -15.01 -0.09 8.15
C GLY A 37 -15.73 -0.61 6.92
N ARG A 38 -17.05 -0.59 7.00
CA ARG A 38 -17.91 -1.15 5.95
C ARG A 38 -17.63 -0.55 4.57
N ASP A 39 -17.35 0.74 4.52
CA ASP A 39 -17.22 1.45 3.24
C ASP A 39 -15.78 1.58 2.75
N GLU A 40 -14.85 0.91 3.41
CA GLU A 40 -13.43 1.07 3.08
C GLU A 40 -13.11 0.66 1.64
N LEU A 41 -13.71 -0.43 1.16
CA LEU A 41 -13.45 -0.88 -0.21
C LEU A 41 -14.03 0.09 -1.23
N ASP A 42 -15.22 0.62 -0.96
CA ASP A 42 -15.82 1.60 -1.85
C ASP A 42 -14.95 2.85 -1.96
N ALA A 43 -14.41 3.31 -0.83
CA ALA A 43 -13.54 4.48 -0.81
C ALA A 43 -12.26 4.23 -1.60
N LEU A 44 -11.65 3.06 -1.42
CA LEU A 44 -10.44 2.72 -2.14
C LEU A 44 -10.69 2.57 -3.64
N CYS A 45 -11.82 1.97 -4.00
CA CYS A 45 -12.19 1.86 -5.41
C CYS A 45 -12.36 3.23 -6.07
N ALA A 46 -12.94 4.19 -5.35
CA ALA A 46 -13.09 5.54 -5.88
C ALA A 46 -11.73 6.19 -6.16
N ILE A 47 -10.75 5.95 -5.28
CA ILE A 47 -9.40 6.46 -5.47
C ILE A 47 -8.76 5.81 -6.70
N VAL A 48 -8.93 4.49 -6.85
CA VAL A 48 -8.39 3.78 -7.99
C VAL A 48 -9.00 4.31 -9.29
N GLU A 49 -10.31 4.57 -9.29
CA GLU A 49 -10.96 5.13 -10.47
C GLU A 49 -10.43 6.51 -10.82
N GLU A 50 -10.16 7.30 -9.80
CA GLU A 50 -9.66 8.66 -10.01
C GLU A 50 -8.25 8.68 -10.58
N TYR A 51 -7.37 7.84 -10.05
CA TYR A 51 -5.96 7.85 -10.42
C TYR A 51 -5.63 6.95 -11.61
N GLU A 52 -6.48 5.98 -11.90
CA GLU A 52 -6.28 5.01 -12.98
C GLU A 52 -4.88 4.40 -12.95
N PRO A 53 -4.51 3.79 -11.81
CA PRO A 53 -3.16 3.25 -11.69
C PRO A 53 -2.98 1.97 -12.49
N GLU A 54 -1.75 1.68 -12.84
CA GLU A 54 -1.41 0.42 -13.48
C GLU A 54 -1.33 -0.70 -12.45
N VAL A 55 -0.88 -0.37 -11.24
CA VAL A 55 -0.74 -1.35 -10.18
C VAL A 55 -0.96 -0.67 -8.84
N VAL A 56 -1.53 -1.42 -7.88
CA VAL A 56 -1.72 -0.98 -6.51
C VAL A 56 -0.83 -1.85 -5.63
N TYR A 57 0.06 -1.22 -4.88
CA TYR A 57 0.96 -1.92 -3.97
C TYR A 57 0.44 -1.82 -2.55
N VAL A 58 0.40 -2.95 -1.85
CA VAL A 58 -0.04 -3.01 -0.45
C VAL A 58 1.08 -3.61 0.37
N GLY A 59 1.55 -2.88 1.38
CA GLY A 59 2.59 -3.39 2.26
C GLY A 59 2.00 -4.37 3.26
N TYR A 60 2.65 -5.49 3.50
CA TYR A 60 2.19 -6.45 4.49
C TYR A 60 3.30 -6.79 5.48
N PRO A 61 2.92 -6.96 6.77
CA PRO A 61 3.91 -7.12 7.84
C PRO A 61 4.23 -8.60 8.07
N LEU A 62 5.28 -9.08 7.40
CA LEU A 62 5.77 -10.43 7.67
C LEU A 62 6.47 -10.46 9.03
N ASP A 63 6.59 -11.64 9.64
CA ASP A 63 7.30 -11.76 10.90
C ASP A 63 8.82 -11.72 10.66
N LEU A 64 9.59 -11.81 11.74
CA LEU A 64 11.04 -11.70 11.63
C LEU A 64 11.67 -12.78 10.76
N ARG A 65 10.98 -13.90 10.59
CA ARG A 65 11.47 -14.99 9.74
C ARG A 65 10.96 -14.88 8.31
N GLY A 66 10.18 -13.83 8.01
CA GLY A 66 9.63 -13.65 6.68
C GLY A 66 8.38 -14.46 6.44
N GLU A 67 7.70 -14.91 7.50
CA GLU A 67 6.52 -15.75 7.38
C GLU A 67 5.24 -14.98 7.66
N VAL A 68 4.14 -15.49 7.12
CA VAL A 68 2.82 -14.88 7.27
C VAL A 68 2.26 -15.22 8.64
N GLY A 69 2.07 -14.21 9.48
CA GLY A 69 1.37 -14.36 10.75
C GLY A 69 -0.01 -13.72 10.63
N PRO A 70 -0.71 -13.55 11.77
CA PRO A 70 -2.08 -13.01 11.75
C PRO A 70 -2.18 -11.60 11.14
N SER A 71 -1.20 -10.74 11.39
CA SER A 71 -1.22 -9.38 10.83
C SER A 71 -1.06 -9.39 9.32
N ALA A 72 -0.16 -10.21 8.82
CA ALA A 72 0.03 -10.34 7.37
C ALA A 72 -1.20 -10.96 6.72
N GLN A 73 -1.79 -11.96 7.36
CA GLN A 73 -2.98 -12.61 6.82
C GLN A 73 -4.15 -11.64 6.72
N PHE A 74 -4.30 -10.76 7.71
CA PHE A 74 -5.32 -9.72 7.68
C PHE A 74 -5.17 -8.86 6.41
N VAL A 75 -3.94 -8.43 6.12
CA VAL A 75 -3.68 -7.59 4.95
C VAL A 75 -3.90 -8.38 3.66
N ILE A 76 -3.47 -9.63 3.61
CA ILE A 76 -3.67 -10.48 2.44
C ILE A 76 -5.14 -10.60 2.11
N ASP A 77 -5.98 -10.83 3.13
CA ASP A 77 -7.42 -10.97 2.92
C ASP A 77 -8.02 -9.68 2.38
N LYS A 78 -7.61 -8.54 2.92
CA LYS A 78 -8.10 -7.25 2.46
C LYS A 78 -7.64 -6.95 1.02
N ALA A 79 -6.38 -7.24 0.74
CA ALA A 79 -5.83 -7.01 -0.60
C ALA A 79 -6.52 -7.89 -1.63
N SER A 80 -6.85 -9.12 -1.27
CA SER A 80 -7.59 -10.03 -2.15
C SER A 80 -8.97 -9.48 -2.48
N ALA A 81 -9.66 -8.96 -1.46
CA ALA A 81 -10.99 -8.38 -1.66
C ALA A 81 -10.92 -7.14 -2.58
N LEU A 82 -9.90 -6.31 -2.39
CA LEU A 82 -9.71 -5.15 -3.25
C LEU A 82 -9.41 -5.57 -4.68
N ALA A 83 -8.55 -6.59 -4.85
CA ALA A 83 -8.16 -7.06 -6.17
C ALA A 83 -9.38 -7.52 -6.99
N GLU A 84 -10.34 -8.16 -6.33
CA GLU A 84 -11.56 -8.58 -7.01
C GLU A 84 -12.39 -7.39 -7.50
N ARG A 85 -12.35 -6.30 -6.72
CA ARG A 85 -13.15 -5.12 -7.03
C ARG A 85 -12.56 -4.26 -8.15
N ILE A 86 -11.26 -4.26 -8.31
CA ILE A 86 -10.59 -3.35 -9.25
C ILE A 86 -9.93 -4.06 -10.44
N ALA A 87 -10.15 -5.37 -10.59
CA ALA A 87 -9.62 -6.07 -11.74
C ALA A 87 -10.01 -5.33 -13.02
N PRO A 88 -9.15 -5.24 -14.03
CA PRO A 88 -7.88 -5.94 -14.20
C PRO A 88 -6.67 -5.23 -13.58
N VAL A 89 -6.87 -4.16 -12.80
CA VAL A 89 -5.75 -3.52 -12.11
C VAL A 89 -5.21 -4.51 -11.08
N GLN A 90 -3.90 -4.75 -11.12
CA GLN A 90 -3.29 -5.69 -10.19
C GLN A 90 -3.09 -5.07 -8.82
N VAL A 91 -3.35 -5.86 -7.79
CA VAL A 91 -2.97 -5.54 -6.42
C VAL A 91 -1.81 -6.46 -6.07
N ARG A 92 -0.71 -5.90 -5.63
CA ARG A 92 0.49 -6.69 -5.32
C ARG A 92 0.95 -6.40 -3.89
N LEU A 93 1.34 -7.45 -3.20
CA LEU A 93 1.82 -7.36 -1.82
C LEU A 93 3.32 -7.16 -1.83
N VAL A 94 3.80 -6.20 -1.05
CA VAL A 94 5.23 -5.97 -0.90
C VAL A 94 5.59 -6.08 0.58
N ASP A 95 6.75 -6.65 0.84
CA ASP A 95 7.24 -6.85 2.21
C ASP A 95 7.53 -5.51 2.85
N GLU A 96 6.76 -5.17 3.87
CA GLU A 96 6.90 -3.91 4.57
C GLU A 96 8.29 -3.71 5.18
N ARG A 97 8.99 -4.80 5.50
CA ARG A 97 10.35 -4.72 6.05
C ARG A 97 11.35 -4.13 5.06
N MET A 98 11.01 -4.11 3.77
CA MET A 98 11.89 -3.53 2.75
C MET A 98 11.75 -2.02 2.66
N SER A 99 10.95 -1.41 3.52
CA SER A 99 10.71 0.03 3.53
C SER A 99 10.92 0.58 4.93
N THR A 100 10.78 1.89 5.08
CA THR A 100 10.85 2.53 6.40
C THR A 100 9.45 2.76 6.99
N ALA A 101 8.44 2.10 6.46
CA ALA A 101 7.06 2.29 6.91
C ALA A 101 6.89 2.00 8.41
N SER A 102 7.49 0.90 8.89
CA SER A 102 7.42 0.55 10.31
C SER A 102 8.06 1.62 11.18
N ALA A 103 9.21 2.14 10.75
CA ALA A 103 9.91 3.18 11.50
C ALA A 103 9.08 4.46 11.54
N SER A 104 8.45 4.82 10.44
CA SER A 104 7.59 6.00 10.39
C SER A 104 6.44 5.89 11.38
N ARG A 105 5.81 4.73 11.45
CA ARG A 105 4.73 4.51 12.40
C ARG A 105 5.21 4.55 13.85
N SER A 106 6.36 3.96 14.13
CA SER A 106 6.92 3.97 15.49
C SER A 106 7.25 5.38 15.96
N LEU A 107 7.88 6.18 15.11
CA LEU A 107 8.21 7.55 15.45
C LEU A 107 6.96 8.37 15.73
N GLY A 108 5.92 8.17 14.94
CA GLY A 108 4.69 8.90 15.09
C GLY A 108 3.93 8.58 16.37
N SER A 109 4.09 7.37 16.89
CA SER A 109 3.37 6.97 18.10
C SER A 109 3.85 7.70 19.34
N VAL A 110 4.98 8.40 19.27
CA VAL A 110 5.54 9.16 20.40
C VAL A 110 4.99 10.59 20.46
N GLY A 111 4.32 11.03 19.43
CA GLY A 111 3.85 12.41 19.35
C GLY A 111 2.75 12.73 20.33
N ARG A 112 2.68 14.03 20.72
CA ARG A 112 1.67 14.47 21.68
C ARG A 112 0.27 14.46 21.10
N ASN A 113 0.11 14.69 19.83
CA ASN A 113 -1.19 14.78 19.19
C ASN A 113 -1.43 13.51 18.36
N ALA A 114 -1.38 12.39 19.05
CA ALA A 114 -1.38 11.09 18.40
C ALA A 114 -2.56 10.90 17.46
N LYS A 115 -3.74 11.37 17.85
CA LYS A 115 -4.94 11.16 17.04
C LYS A 115 -4.86 11.91 15.71
N ALA A 116 -4.41 13.17 15.76
CA ALA A 116 -4.26 13.96 14.53
C ALA A 116 -3.10 13.47 13.68
N GLN A 117 -2.02 13.05 14.33
CA GLN A 117 -0.82 12.60 13.63
C GLN A 117 -0.96 11.23 12.99
N ARG A 118 -1.85 10.38 13.50
CA ARG A 118 -1.99 9.01 12.99
C ARG A 118 -2.37 8.97 11.51
N GLY A 119 -3.25 9.87 11.08
CA GLY A 119 -3.60 9.92 9.66
C GLY A 119 -2.42 10.30 8.79
N ILE A 120 -1.62 11.26 9.25
CA ILE A 120 -0.42 11.69 8.52
C ILE A 120 0.62 10.57 8.51
N ILE A 121 0.76 9.86 9.63
CA ILE A 121 1.71 8.76 9.76
C ILE A 121 1.35 7.61 8.82
N ASP A 122 0.06 7.29 8.75
CA ASP A 122 -0.39 6.22 7.84
C ASP A 122 -0.12 6.59 6.39
N GLN A 123 -0.30 7.86 6.04
CA GLN A 123 0.02 8.33 4.70
C GLN A 123 1.52 8.27 4.44
N ALA A 124 2.32 8.65 5.42
CA ALA A 124 3.78 8.58 5.28
C ALA A 124 4.25 7.16 5.12
N ALA A 125 3.65 6.22 5.85
CA ALA A 125 3.98 4.81 5.72
C ALA A 125 3.61 4.30 4.32
N ALA A 126 2.47 4.73 3.79
CA ALA A 126 2.05 4.35 2.45
C ALA A 126 3.02 4.90 1.39
N VAL A 127 3.52 6.13 1.60
CA VAL A 127 4.51 6.72 0.70
C VAL A 127 5.79 5.88 0.69
N GLU A 128 6.26 5.44 1.87
CA GLU A 128 7.47 4.64 1.95
C GLU A 128 7.29 3.26 1.30
N ILE A 129 6.13 2.64 1.50
CA ILE A 129 5.81 1.37 0.85
C ILE A 129 5.84 1.55 -0.67
N LEU A 130 5.19 2.59 -1.16
CA LEU A 130 5.12 2.84 -2.59
C LEU A 130 6.49 3.16 -3.18
N ARG A 131 7.26 4.01 -2.48
CA ARG A 131 8.59 4.38 -2.95
C ARG A 131 9.49 3.16 -3.09
N SER A 132 9.44 2.27 -2.10
CA SER A 132 10.21 1.04 -2.11
C SER A 132 9.80 0.15 -3.29
N ALA A 133 8.51 0.01 -3.52
CA ALA A 133 7.99 -0.83 -4.60
C ALA A 133 8.35 -0.26 -5.97
N VAL A 134 8.21 1.05 -6.14
CA VAL A 134 8.56 1.70 -7.41
C VAL A 134 10.05 1.56 -7.70
N ASP A 135 10.88 1.68 -6.65
CA ASP A 135 12.32 1.51 -6.80
C ASP A 135 12.68 0.11 -7.29
N VAL A 136 12.05 -0.91 -6.72
CA VAL A 136 12.25 -2.29 -7.17
C VAL A 136 11.77 -2.46 -8.60
N GLU A 137 10.61 -1.90 -8.91
CA GLU A 137 10.04 -1.98 -10.25
C GLU A 137 10.97 -1.37 -11.29
N GLU A 138 11.55 -0.22 -11.00
CA GLU A 138 12.47 0.44 -11.91
C GLU A 138 13.74 -0.37 -12.13
N ARG A 139 14.22 -1.02 -11.08
CA ARG A 139 15.45 -1.81 -11.19
C ARG A 139 15.25 -3.11 -11.94
N GLN A 140 14.09 -3.76 -11.77
CA GLN A 140 13.88 -5.07 -12.38
C GLN A 140 13.03 -5.04 -13.66
N GLY A 141 12.40 -3.91 -13.95
CA GLY A 141 11.64 -3.77 -15.19
C GLY A 141 10.26 -4.41 -15.16
N SER A 142 9.78 -4.83 -13.98
CA SER A 142 8.47 -5.44 -13.82
C SER A 142 7.94 -5.12 -12.43
N PRO A 143 6.62 -5.27 -12.20
CA PRO A 143 6.06 -4.92 -10.90
C PRO A 143 6.70 -5.68 -9.75
N ALA A 144 6.79 -4.99 -8.60
CA ALA A 144 7.36 -5.58 -7.39
C ALA A 144 6.34 -6.50 -6.71
N GLY A 145 6.85 -7.28 -5.75
CA GLY A 145 5.98 -8.07 -4.89
C GLY A 145 5.28 -9.22 -5.57
N GLU A 146 4.19 -9.66 -4.95
CA GLU A 146 3.47 -10.84 -5.43
C GLU A 146 1.97 -10.63 -5.33
N LEU A 147 1.20 -11.42 -6.07
CA LEU A 147 -0.26 -11.32 -6.04
C LEU A 147 -0.81 -11.87 -4.74
N PRO A 148 -1.90 -11.27 -4.21
CA PRO A 148 -2.39 -11.65 -2.87
C PRO A 148 -2.90 -13.07 -2.75
N ASN A 149 -3.38 -13.63 -3.85
CA ASN A 149 -3.93 -14.99 -3.83
C ASN A 149 -2.89 -16.05 -4.20
N GLY A 150 -1.63 -15.64 -4.32
CA GLY A 150 -0.57 -16.59 -4.69
C GLY A 150 -0.58 -17.03 -6.13
N SER A 151 -1.40 -16.39 -6.97
CA SER A 151 -1.47 -16.72 -8.38
C SER A 151 -0.22 -16.28 -9.10
N GLU A 152 0.11 -17.01 -10.16
CA GLU A 152 1.21 -16.62 -11.03
C GLU A 152 0.81 -15.41 -11.86
N ASP A 153 1.80 -14.59 -12.18
CA ASP A 153 1.62 -13.53 -13.16
C ASP A 153 1.57 -14.16 -14.54
N GLU A 154 0.47 -13.97 -15.22
CA GLU A 154 0.32 -14.55 -16.55
C GLU A 154 0.10 -13.50 -17.60
#